data_c4e058917d270ecc07fd47de36bdca65
#
_entry.id   c4e058917d270ecc07fd47de36bdca65
#
_cell.length_a   1.000
_cell.length_b   1.000
_cell.length_c   1.000
_cell.angle_alpha   90.00
_cell.angle_beta   90.00
_cell.angle_gamma   90.00
#
_symmetry.space_group_name_H-M   'P 1'
#
loop_
_entity.id
_entity.type
_entity.pdbx_description
1 polymer ?
#
loop_
_entity_poly.entity_id
_entity_poly.type
_entity_poly.pdbx_seq_one_letter_code
_entity_poly.pdbx_strand_id
1 'polypeptide(L)'
;MTACVSPPAPLVTPKIQLQTDALSRTYPSGDGQITALRSFSHTFAGGMTSVVGPSGSGKSTLLNLLAGFDTPSGGAVRVGDTDIHSLSEAGRADFRLKHYGFVFQSHNLVAILSAQENVEFPLMLAGVPPRERRERARALLAQVGLEGRTHHLPSHLSGGEAQRVAIARALVSDPAVLLADEPTGNLDTRSGEVILELLTRPAREGKTVVLITHDPDVAALADHHLRVRDGEVTVER
;
A
#
# COMPACT_ATOMS: atom_id res chain seq x y z
N MET A 1 33.04 3.24 42.30
CA MET A 1 33.06 2.43 41.08
C MET A 1 31.64 2.40 40.55
N THR A 2 31.31 3.28 39.62
CA THR A 2 29.95 3.42 39.05
C THR A 2 29.91 2.55 37.79
N ALA A 3 29.16 1.45 37.81
CA ALA A 3 29.00 0.57 36.67
C ALA A 3 28.22 1.33 35.57
N CYS A 4 28.88 1.54 34.43
CA CYS A 4 28.28 2.07 33.23
C CYS A 4 27.39 0.98 32.61
N VAL A 5 26.06 1.09 32.79
CA VAL A 5 25.10 0.20 32.14
C VAL A 5 24.95 0.67 30.70
N SER A 6 25.48 -0.12 29.76
CA SER A 6 25.26 0.14 28.32
C SER A 6 23.76 0.09 28.00
N PRO A 7 23.24 1.01 27.16
CA PRO A 7 21.85 0.96 26.73
C PRO A 7 21.59 -0.35 25.99
N PRO A 8 20.40 -0.97 26.14
CA PRO A 8 20.02 -2.17 25.40
C PRO A 8 20.08 -1.89 23.91
N ALA A 9 20.62 -2.85 23.15
CA ALA A 9 20.62 -2.80 21.70
C ALA A 9 19.18 -2.63 21.17
N PRO A 10 18.95 -1.84 20.12
CA PRO A 10 17.64 -1.68 19.55
C PRO A 10 17.11 -3.07 19.14
N LEU A 11 15.90 -3.40 19.59
CA LEU A 11 15.18 -4.59 19.16
C LEU A 11 14.97 -4.45 17.65
N VAL A 12 15.74 -5.17 16.85
CA VAL A 12 15.52 -5.31 15.41
C VAL A 12 14.24 -6.13 15.27
N THR A 13 13.11 -5.47 15.18
CA THR A 13 11.87 -6.12 14.75
C THR A 13 12.14 -6.76 13.39
N PRO A 14 11.90 -8.06 13.19
CA PRO A 14 12.12 -8.68 11.89
C PRO A 14 11.31 -7.92 10.85
N LYS A 15 11.99 -7.38 9.83
CA LYS A 15 11.33 -6.68 8.72
C LYS A 15 10.38 -7.68 8.05
N ILE A 16 9.08 -7.43 8.13
CA ILE A 16 8.10 -8.24 7.44
C ILE A 16 8.35 -8.04 5.94
N GLN A 17 8.76 -9.12 5.25
CA GLN A 17 9.04 -9.11 3.82
C GLN A 17 7.80 -9.54 3.05
N LEU A 18 7.53 -8.88 1.94
CA LEU A 18 6.55 -9.29 0.93
C LEU A 18 7.30 -10.09 -0.14
N GLN A 19 6.84 -11.30 -0.45
CA GLN A 19 7.48 -12.19 -1.41
C GLN A 19 6.46 -12.82 -2.34
N THR A 20 6.85 -13.04 -3.58
CA THR A 20 6.11 -13.87 -4.54
C THR A 20 6.95 -15.09 -4.90
N ASP A 21 6.29 -16.25 -4.99
CA ASP A 21 6.91 -17.51 -5.39
C ASP A 21 6.12 -18.10 -6.55
N ALA A 22 6.72 -18.13 -7.75
CA ALA A 22 6.13 -18.58 -9.00
C ALA A 22 4.69 -18.05 -9.26
N LEU A 23 4.41 -16.82 -8.81
CA LEU A 23 3.09 -16.18 -8.85
C LEU A 23 2.63 -15.99 -10.29
N SER A 24 1.45 -16.49 -10.62
CA SER A 24 0.86 -16.37 -11.95
C SER A 24 -0.65 -16.19 -11.93
N ARG A 25 -1.20 -15.56 -12.98
CA ARG A 25 -2.63 -15.36 -13.11
C ARG A 25 -3.11 -15.47 -14.55
N THR A 26 -4.10 -16.31 -14.76
CA THR A 26 -4.80 -16.51 -16.02
C THR A 26 -6.30 -16.36 -15.79
N TYR A 27 -6.97 -15.63 -16.67
CA TYR A 27 -8.43 -15.47 -16.64
C TYR A 27 -9.07 -16.19 -17.82
N PRO A 28 -10.26 -16.76 -17.65
CA PRO A 28 -11.06 -17.27 -18.77
C PRO A 28 -11.49 -16.09 -19.66
N SER A 29 -11.47 -16.27 -20.98
CA SER A 29 -11.86 -15.25 -21.96
C SER A 29 -12.46 -15.91 -23.20
N GLY A 30 -13.79 -15.89 -23.31
CA GLY A 30 -14.51 -16.61 -24.38
C GLY A 30 -14.13 -18.09 -24.39
N ASP A 31 -13.73 -18.63 -25.57
CA ASP A 31 -13.29 -20.03 -25.72
C ASP A 31 -11.80 -20.24 -25.34
N GLY A 32 -11.12 -19.24 -24.80
CA GLY A 32 -9.69 -19.28 -24.48
C GLY A 32 -9.35 -18.78 -23.09
N GLN A 33 -8.06 -18.50 -22.91
CA GLN A 33 -7.51 -17.96 -21.66
C GLN A 33 -6.60 -16.78 -21.96
N ILE A 34 -6.63 -15.77 -21.09
CA ILE A 34 -5.70 -14.63 -21.12
C ILE A 34 -4.79 -14.74 -19.91
N THR A 35 -3.49 -14.89 -20.14
CA THR A 35 -2.48 -14.84 -19.08
C THR A 35 -2.18 -13.38 -18.77
N ALA A 36 -2.74 -12.89 -17.66
CA ALA A 36 -2.57 -11.52 -17.18
C ALA A 36 -1.25 -11.33 -16.40
N LEU A 37 -0.74 -12.41 -15.79
CA LEU A 37 0.55 -12.43 -15.12
C LEU A 37 1.22 -13.79 -15.35
N ARG A 38 2.41 -13.78 -15.96
CA ARG A 38 3.26 -14.95 -16.11
C ARG A 38 3.97 -15.24 -14.81
N SER A 39 4.46 -16.48 -14.65
CA SER A 39 5.15 -16.92 -13.44
C SER A 39 6.29 -15.96 -13.05
N PHE A 40 6.22 -15.43 -11.84
CA PHE A 40 7.13 -14.41 -11.34
C PHE A 40 7.46 -14.67 -9.86
N SER A 41 8.75 -14.69 -9.55
CA SER A 41 9.25 -14.80 -8.18
C SER A 41 10.10 -13.59 -7.84
N HIS A 42 9.80 -12.91 -6.71
CA HIS A 42 10.51 -11.72 -6.27
C HIS A 42 10.36 -11.51 -4.77
N THR A 43 11.39 -10.92 -4.16
CA THR A 43 11.33 -10.43 -2.79
C THR A 43 11.32 -8.91 -2.80
N PHE A 44 10.19 -8.33 -2.37
CA PHE A 44 10.09 -6.89 -2.16
C PHE A 44 10.78 -6.56 -0.84
N ALA A 45 12.00 -6.05 -0.93
CA ALA A 45 12.74 -5.60 0.24
C ALA A 45 12.07 -4.37 0.88
N GLY A 46 12.44 -4.04 2.13
CA GLY A 46 12.06 -2.75 2.71
C GLY A 46 12.57 -1.61 1.84
N GLY A 47 11.77 -0.56 1.71
CA GLY A 47 11.98 0.53 0.76
C GLY A 47 10.84 0.64 -0.23
N MET A 48 11.00 1.46 -1.27
CA MET A 48 9.99 1.67 -2.31
C MET A 48 10.35 0.87 -3.57
N THR A 49 9.40 0.11 -4.09
CA THR A 49 9.48 -0.55 -5.39
C THR A 49 8.48 0.07 -6.34
N SER A 50 8.93 0.64 -7.46
CA SER A 50 8.05 1.08 -8.53
C SER A 50 7.71 -0.07 -9.47
N VAL A 51 6.46 -0.10 -9.95
CA VAL A 51 5.96 -1.06 -10.94
C VAL A 51 5.44 -0.26 -12.14
N VAL A 52 6.16 -0.30 -13.25
CA VAL A 52 5.85 0.46 -14.45
C VAL A 52 5.45 -0.46 -15.61
N GLY A 53 4.74 0.09 -16.59
CA GLY A 53 4.36 -0.62 -17.81
C GLY A 53 3.12 -0.01 -18.46
N PRO A 54 2.84 -0.38 -19.73
CA PRO A 54 1.69 0.15 -20.47
C PRO A 54 0.35 -0.25 -19.83
N SER A 55 -0.74 0.42 -20.21
CA SER A 55 -2.08 0.02 -19.81
C SER A 55 -2.36 -1.41 -20.25
N GLY A 56 -3.05 -2.20 -19.42
CA GLY A 56 -3.36 -3.60 -19.71
C GLY A 56 -2.19 -4.59 -19.58
N SER A 57 -0.99 -4.17 -19.17
CA SER A 57 0.17 -5.06 -19.07
C SER A 57 0.12 -6.06 -17.91
N GLY A 58 -0.79 -5.91 -16.94
CA GLY A 58 -0.91 -6.80 -15.78
C GLY A 58 -0.55 -6.16 -14.42
N LYS A 59 -0.21 -4.85 -14.38
CA LYS A 59 0.17 -4.16 -13.11
C LYS A 59 -0.89 -4.25 -12.02
N SER A 60 -2.15 -3.92 -12.35
CA SER A 60 -3.25 -4.00 -11.38
C SER A 60 -3.57 -5.44 -10.98
N THR A 61 -3.36 -6.40 -11.89
CA THR A 61 -3.44 -7.84 -11.55
C THR A 61 -2.36 -8.21 -10.53
N LEU A 62 -1.11 -7.79 -10.75
CA LEU A 62 -0.02 -8.01 -9.79
C LEU A 62 -0.38 -7.41 -8.43
N LEU A 63 -0.81 -6.14 -8.38
CA LEU A 63 -1.19 -5.47 -7.13
C LEU A 63 -2.33 -6.19 -6.41
N ASN A 64 -3.37 -6.61 -7.14
CA ASN A 64 -4.51 -7.33 -6.57
C ASN A 64 -4.10 -8.70 -5.99
N LEU A 65 -3.16 -9.39 -6.63
CA LEU A 65 -2.60 -10.63 -6.09
C LEU A 65 -1.76 -10.39 -4.85
N LEU A 66 -0.89 -9.36 -4.86
CA LEU A 66 -0.08 -8.97 -3.69
C LEU A 66 -0.98 -8.56 -2.51
N ALA A 67 -2.13 -7.94 -2.79
CA ALA A 67 -3.12 -7.53 -1.81
C ALA A 67 -4.00 -8.68 -1.28
N GLY A 68 -4.01 -9.83 -1.96
CA GLY A 68 -4.97 -10.91 -1.70
C GLY A 68 -6.42 -10.54 -2.05
N PHE A 69 -6.64 -9.58 -2.96
CA PHE A 69 -7.96 -9.25 -3.51
C PHE A 69 -8.36 -10.21 -4.63
N ASP A 70 -7.38 -10.80 -5.33
CA ASP A 70 -7.60 -11.83 -6.33
C ASP A 70 -6.82 -13.10 -5.93
N THR A 71 -7.20 -14.24 -6.50
CA THR A 71 -6.58 -15.54 -6.22
C THR A 71 -5.65 -15.92 -7.37
N PRO A 72 -4.39 -16.30 -7.13
CA PRO A 72 -3.47 -16.70 -8.18
C PRO A 72 -3.93 -17.99 -8.88
N SER A 73 -3.57 -18.16 -10.15
CA SER A 73 -3.73 -19.42 -10.86
C SER A 73 -2.60 -20.41 -10.53
N GLY A 74 -1.48 -19.92 -10.03
CA GLY A 74 -0.35 -20.69 -9.54
C GLY A 74 0.58 -19.84 -8.71
N GLY A 75 1.38 -20.49 -7.86
CA GLY A 75 2.32 -19.84 -6.97
C GLY A 75 1.68 -19.29 -5.69
N ALA A 76 2.44 -18.46 -4.96
CA ALA A 76 2.05 -17.95 -3.66
C ALA A 76 2.50 -16.49 -3.45
N VAL A 77 1.82 -15.78 -2.55
CA VAL A 77 2.27 -14.49 -2.00
C VAL A 77 2.45 -14.64 -0.50
N ARG A 78 3.64 -14.33 -0.01
CA ARG A 78 3.97 -14.41 1.41
C ARG A 78 4.24 -13.03 1.99
N VAL A 79 3.74 -12.82 3.21
CA VAL A 79 4.07 -11.64 4.03
C VAL A 79 4.63 -12.15 5.36
N GLY A 80 5.91 -11.99 5.56
CA GLY A 80 6.63 -12.76 6.57
C GLY A 80 6.50 -14.25 6.30
N ASP A 81 6.10 -15.02 7.31
CA ASP A 81 5.91 -16.48 7.19
C ASP A 81 4.51 -16.90 6.68
N THR A 82 3.61 -15.94 6.44
CA THR A 82 2.22 -16.21 6.08
C THR A 82 2.01 -16.19 4.57
N ASP A 83 1.57 -17.31 3.99
CA ASP A 83 0.98 -17.34 2.65
C ASP A 83 -0.46 -16.81 2.72
N ILE A 84 -0.67 -15.62 2.15
CA ILE A 84 -1.97 -14.92 2.23
C ILE A 84 -3.09 -15.64 1.47
N HIS A 85 -2.74 -16.42 0.45
CA HIS A 85 -3.72 -17.15 -0.35
C HIS A 85 -4.13 -18.49 0.25
N SER A 86 -3.39 -18.99 1.24
CA SER A 86 -3.79 -20.15 2.04
C SER A 86 -4.87 -19.83 3.07
N LEU A 87 -5.07 -18.54 3.38
CA LEU A 87 -6.07 -18.07 4.35
C LEU A 87 -7.49 -18.15 3.75
N SER A 88 -8.48 -18.34 4.62
CA SER A 88 -9.88 -18.13 4.26
C SER A 88 -10.11 -16.66 3.88
N GLU A 89 -11.23 -16.35 3.21
CA GLU A 89 -11.54 -14.97 2.82
C GLU A 89 -11.62 -14.03 4.03
N ALA A 90 -12.25 -14.47 5.12
CA ALA A 90 -12.28 -13.73 6.38
C ALA A 90 -10.87 -13.55 6.96
N GLY A 91 -10.05 -14.61 6.94
CA GLY A 91 -8.66 -14.54 7.39
C GLY A 91 -7.81 -13.58 6.54
N ARG A 92 -8.01 -13.55 5.21
CA ARG A 92 -7.36 -12.57 4.32
C ARG A 92 -7.80 -11.13 4.63
N ALA A 93 -9.09 -10.91 4.91
CA ALA A 93 -9.59 -9.59 5.28
C ALA A 93 -8.97 -9.10 6.58
N ASP A 94 -8.91 -9.94 7.61
CA ASP A 94 -8.26 -9.63 8.89
C ASP A 94 -6.74 -9.41 8.72
N PHE A 95 -6.11 -10.20 7.86
CA PHE A 95 -4.69 -10.05 7.56
C PHE A 95 -4.39 -8.73 6.85
N ARG A 96 -5.22 -8.36 5.85
CA ARG A 96 -5.11 -7.05 5.18
C ARG A 96 -5.26 -5.90 6.16
N LEU A 97 -6.28 -5.97 7.03
CA LEU A 97 -6.55 -4.94 8.02
C LEU A 97 -5.36 -4.67 8.94
N LYS A 98 -4.58 -5.71 9.27
CA LYS A 98 -3.44 -5.63 10.20
C LYS A 98 -2.13 -5.26 9.53
N HIS A 99 -1.91 -5.69 8.28
CA HIS A 99 -0.59 -5.65 7.66
C HIS A 99 -0.48 -4.75 6.45
N TYR A 100 -1.61 -4.35 5.85
CA TYR A 100 -1.62 -3.58 4.62
C TYR A 100 -2.22 -2.18 4.78
N GLY A 101 -1.64 -1.23 4.05
CA GLY A 101 -2.25 0.05 3.72
C GLY A 101 -2.49 0.12 2.22
N PHE A 102 -3.61 0.72 1.81
CA PHE A 102 -3.98 0.86 0.41
C PHE A 102 -4.22 2.31 0.04
N VAL A 103 -3.57 2.74 -1.05
CA VAL A 103 -3.77 4.07 -1.66
C VAL A 103 -4.18 3.85 -3.11
N PHE A 104 -5.36 4.33 -3.49
CA PHE A 104 -5.92 4.18 -4.84
C PHE A 104 -5.98 5.52 -5.57
N GLN A 105 -5.93 5.50 -6.89
CA GLN A 105 -6.06 6.67 -7.75
C GLN A 105 -7.38 7.43 -7.50
N SER A 106 -8.49 6.73 -7.27
CA SER A 106 -9.81 7.30 -7.01
C SER A 106 -10.10 7.56 -5.53
N HIS A 107 -9.06 7.58 -4.66
CA HIS A 107 -9.11 7.81 -3.21
C HIS A 107 -9.94 6.77 -2.43
N ASN A 108 -11.04 6.29 -2.97
CA ASN A 108 -11.98 5.31 -2.38
C ASN A 108 -12.39 5.68 -0.94
N LEU A 109 -12.67 6.98 -0.70
CA LEU A 109 -13.20 7.44 0.58
C LEU A 109 -14.68 7.08 0.70
N VAL A 110 -15.09 6.74 1.92
CA VAL A 110 -16.51 6.53 2.24
C VAL A 110 -17.20 7.89 2.26
N ALA A 111 -18.10 8.15 1.31
CA ALA A 111 -18.65 9.48 1.02
C ALA A 111 -19.45 10.10 2.18
N ILE A 112 -20.06 9.27 3.02
CA ILE A 112 -20.86 9.70 4.18
C ILE A 112 -20.05 9.92 5.46
N LEU A 113 -18.76 9.55 5.46
CA LEU A 113 -17.86 9.73 6.59
C LEU A 113 -16.99 10.98 6.38
N SER A 114 -16.77 11.73 7.44
CA SER A 114 -15.83 12.85 7.46
C SER A 114 -14.39 12.38 7.19
N ALA A 115 -13.47 13.31 6.94
CA ALA A 115 -12.05 13.01 6.78
C ALA A 115 -11.49 12.22 7.98
N GLN A 116 -11.81 12.66 9.19
CA GLN A 116 -11.38 11.98 10.43
C GLN A 116 -11.97 10.56 10.51
N GLU A 117 -13.27 10.39 10.26
CA GLU A 117 -13.93 9.07 10.31
C GLU A 117 -13.42 8.12 9.23
N ASN A 118 -13.09 8.63 8.03
CA ASN A 118 -12.42 7.83 7.00
C ASN A 118 -11.07 7.30 7.48
N VAL A 119 -10.27 8.12 8.17
CA VAL A 119 -8.98 7.70 8.74
C VAL A 119 -9.20 6.75 9.93
N GLU A 120 -10.19 6.98 10.78
CA GLU A 120 -10.53 6.09 11.89
C GLU A 120 -11.03 4.71 11.45
N PHE A 121 -11.57 4.59 10.23
CA PHE A 121 -12.33 3.43 9.78
C PHE A 121 -11.56 2.10 9.90
N PRO A 122 -10.29 1.96 9.48
CA PRO A 122 -9.52 0.73 9.70
C PRO A 122 -9.35 0.39 11.19
N LEU A 123 -9.11 1.37 12.03
CA LEU A 123 -8.95 1.16 13.48
C LEU A 123 -10.27 0.75 14.13
N MET A 124 -11.40 1.26 13.63
CA MET A 124 -12.73 0.85 14.09
C MET A 124 -12.97 -0.62 13.79
N LEU A 125 -12.65 -1.08 12.57
CA LEU A 125 -12.76 -2.49 12.18
C LEU A 125 -11.82 -3.38 13.00
N ALA A 126 -10.65 -2.87 13.39
CA ALA A 126 -9.69 -3.56 14.25
C ALA A 126 -10.10 -3.57 15.74
N GLY A 127 -11.25 -2.98 16.11
CA GLY A 127 -11.74 -2.96 17.49
C GLY A 127 -11.02 -1.95 18.41
N VAL A 128 -10.26 -0.99 17.86
CA VAL A 128 -9.57 0.03 18.64
C VAL A 128 -10.58 0.96 19.34
N PRO A 129 -10.41 1.25 20.63
CA PRO A 129 -11.33 2.12 21.38
C PRO A 129 -11.53 3.50 20.74
N PRO A 130 -12.75 4.09 20.82
CA PRO A 130 -13.07 5.35 20.14
C PRO A 130 -12.14 6.52 20.47
N ARG A 131 -11.66 6.63 21.71
CA ARG A 131 -10.75 7.69 22.12
C ARG A 131 -9.41 7.56 21.41
N GLU A 132 -8.83 6.38 21.43
CA GLU A 132 -7.52 6.10 20.83
C GLU A 132 -7.53 6.28 19.32
N ARG A 133 -8.55 5.74 18.61
CA ARG A 133 -8.61 5.89 17.15
C ARG A 133 -8.76 7.34 16.72
N ARG A 134 -9.52 8.17 17.47
CA ARG A 134 -9.64 9.61 17.21
C ARG A 134 -8.32 10.35 17.40
N GLU A 135 -7.58 10.03 18.45
CA GLU A 135 -6.26 10.62 18.70
C GLU A 135 -5.28 10.28 17.56
N ARG A 136 -5.20 9.01 17.16
CA ARG A 136 -4.36 8.57 16.04
C ARG A 136 -4.77 9.20 14.71
N ALA A 137 -6.06 9.24 14.40
CA ALA A 137 -6.56 9.83 13.16
C ALA A 137 -6.25 11.33 13.08
N ARG A 138 -6.46 12.08 14.16
CA ARG A 138 -6.13 13.52 14.22
C ARG A 138 -4.64 13.77 14.07
N ALA A 139 -3.79 12.97 14.71
CA ALA A 139 -2.35 13.08 14.58
C ALA A 139 -1.89 12.89 13.14
N LEU A 140 -2.43 11.88 12.42
CA LEU A 140 -2.11 11.66 11.02
C LEU A 140 -2.67 12.76 10.10
N LEU A 141 -3.90 13.21 10.32
CA LEU A 141 -4.46 14.33 9.56
C LEU A 141 -3.62 15.61 9.72
N ALA A 142 -3.11 15.89 10.91
CA ALA A 142 -2.17 16.99 11.11
C ALA A 142 -0.85 16.78 10.35
N GLN A 143 -0.29 15.56 10.37
CA GLN A 143 0.93 15.23 9.62
C GLN A 143 0.78 15.43 8.09
N VAL A 144 -0.41 15.21 7.55
CA VAL A 144 -0.71 15.44 6.13
C VAL A 144 -1.27 16.86 5.85
N GLY A 145 -1.22 17.77 6.83
CA GLY A 145 -1.63 19.18 6.69
C GLY A 145 -3.15 19.36 6.56
N LEU A 146 -3.95 18.52 7.25
CA LEU A 146 -5.42 18.55 7.19
C LEU A 146 -6.06 18.73 8.57
N GLU A 147 -5.37 19.29 9.55
CA GLU A 147 -5.90 19.57 10.89
C GLU A 147 -7.18 20.43 10.86
N GLY A 148 -7.27 21.37 9.91
CA GLY A 148 -8.45 22.24 9.72
C GLY A 148 -9.58 21.57 8.90
N ARG A 149 -9.39 20.33 8.42
CA ARG A 149 -10.33 19.61 7.53
C ARG A 149 -10.95 18.37 8.14
N THR A 150 -10.70 18.07 9.39
CA THR A 150 -11.10 16.83 10.09
C THR A 150 -12.58 16.48 9.95
N HIS A 151 -13.47 17.49 9.95
CA HIS A 151 -14.92 17.31 9.86
C HIS A 151 -15.51 17.46 8.46
N HIS A 152 -14.66 17.70 7.43
CA HIS A 152 -15.15 17.82 6.06
C HIS A 152 -15.51 16.45 5.49
N LEU A 153 -16.61 16.38 4.75
CA LEU A 153 -16.98 15.23 3.93
C LEU A 153 -16.10 15.19 2.67
N PRO A 154 -15.90 14.02 2.04
CA PRO A 154 -15.13 13.91 0.80
C PRO A 154 -15.57 14.86 -0.31
N SER A 155 -16.87 15.16 -0.41
CA SER A 155 -17.42 16.12 -1.39
C SER A 155 -16.99 17.58 -1.17
N HIS A 156 -16.45 17.90 -0.01
CA HIS A 156 -15.97 19.24 0.35
C HIS A 156 -14.44 19.34 0.37
N LEU A 157 -13.74 18.31 -0.10
CA LEU A 157 -12.29 18.24 -0.21
C LEU A 157 -11.87 18.40 -1.67
N SER A 158 -10.75 19.08 -1.89
CA SER A 158 -10.08 19.04 -3.21
C SER A 158 -9.51 17.62 -3.46
N GLY A 159 -9.18 17.30 -4.71
CA GLY A 159 -8.59 16.01 -5.07
C GLY A 159 -7.32 15.70 -4.25
N GLY A 160 -6.42 16.68 -4.11
CA GLY A 160 -5.21 16.53 -3.30
C GLY A 160 -5.50 16.39 -1.81
N GLU A 161 -6.52 17.07 -1.26
CA GLU A 161 -6.95 16.88 0.13
C GLU A 161 -7.53 15.48 0.34
N ALA A 162 -8.40 15.01 -0.57
CA ALA A 162 -8.99 13.68 -0.52
C ALA A 162 -7.90 12.58 -0.60
N GLN A 163 -6.88 12.77 -1.44
CA GLN A 163 -5.76 11.85 -1.53
C GLN A 163 -4.93 11.81 -0.25
N ARG A 164 -4.67 12.97 0.38
CA ARG A 164 -4.00 12.99 1.69
C ARG A 164 -4.80 12.31 2.79
N VAL A 165 -6.14 12.42 2.79
CA VAL A 165 -7.01 11.62 3.68
C VAL A 165 -6.87 10.12 3.41
N ALA A 166 -6.85 9.70 2.13
CA ALA A 166 -6.67 8.29 1.75
C ALA A 166 -5.31 7.74 2.22
N ILE A 167 -4.24 8.53 2.13
CA ILE A 167 -2.92 8.14 2.63
C ILE A 167 -2.92 8.07 4.16
N ALA A 168 -3.48 9.05 4.86
CA ALA A 168 -3.61 9.00 6.31
C ALA A 168 -4.39 7.74 6.76
N ARG A 169 -5.48 7.40 6.06
CA ARG A 169 -6.23 6.17 6.28
C ARG A 169 -5.37 4.91 6.07
N ALA A 170 -4.56 4.89 5.01
CA ALA A 170 -3.69 3.76 4.72
C ALA A 170 -2.59 3.56 5.79
N LEU A 171 -2.14 4.64 6.43
CA LEU A 171 -1.05 4.61 7.41
C LEU A 171 -1.52 4.47 8.87
N VAL A 172 -2.81 4.66 9.18
CA VAL A 172 -3.31 4.75 10.55
C VAL A 172 -3.11 3.47 11.39
N SER A 173 -3.11 2.31 10.72
CA SER A 173 -2.85 1.00 11.35
C SER A 173 -1.37 0.65 11.45
N ASP A 174 -0.48 1.56 11.05
CA ASP A 174 0.97 1.34 11.00
C ASP A 174 1.37 0.07 10.18
N PRO A 175 0.90 -0.05 8.91
CA PRO A 175 1.04 -1.27 8.13
C PRO A 175 2.50 -1.59 7.80
N ALA A 176 2.80 -2.89 7.64
CA ALA A 176 4.12 -3.35 7.19
C ALA A 176 4.29 -3.19 5.67
N VAL A 177 3.20 -3.28 4.92
CA VAL A 177 3.15 -3.19 3.45
C VAL A 177 2.20 -2.08 3.04
N LEU A 178 2.65 -1.18 2.18
CA LEU A 178 1.85 -0.13 1.57
C LEU A 178 1.76 -0.38 0.06
N LEU A 179 0.56 -0.54 -0.46
CA LEU A 179 0.30 -0.70 -1.89
C LEU A 179 -0.37 0.55 -2.43
N ALA A 180 0.24 1.18 -3.43
CA ALA A 180 -0.26 2.41 -4.03
C ALA A 180 -0.45 2.22 -5.54
N ASP A 181 -1.67 2.48 -6.03
CA ASP A 181 -2.03 2.40 -7.45
C ASP A 181 -2.28 3.80 -7.98
N GLU A 182 -1.38 4.31 -8.83
CA GLU A 182 -1.45 5.63 -9.47
C GLU A 182 -1.80 6.78 -8.49
N PRO A 183 -1.10 6.90 -7.34
CA PRO A 183 -1.52 7.78 -6.25
C PRO A 183 -1.49 9.27 -6.57
N THR A 184 -0.82 9.67 -7.67
CA THR A 184 -0.69 11.06 -8.14
C THR A 184 -1.40 11.33 -9.46
N GLY A 185 -1.99 10.31 -10.10
CA GLY A 185 -2.48 10.38 -11.49
C GLY A 185 -3.58 11.42 -11.76
N ASN A 186 -4.28 11.89 -10.73
CA ASN A 186 -5.36 12.89 -10.85
C ASN A 186 -5.02 14.22 -10.16
N LEU A 187 -3.74 14.50 -9.89
CA LEU A 187 -3.31 15.65 -9.09
C LEU A 187 -2.47 16.62 -9.91
N ASP A 188 -2.49 17.88 -9.52
CA ASP A 188 -1.52 18.86 -9.98
C ASP A 188 -0.12 18.55 -9.42
N THR A 189 0.93 19.07 -10.06
CA THR A 189 2.33 18.79 -9.72
C THR A 189 2.65 19.04 -8.25
N ARG A 190 2.20 20.18 -7.68
CA ARG A 190 2.49 20.53 -6.29
C ARG A 190 1.82 19.57 -5.30
N SER A 191 0.57 19.19 -5.57
CA SER A 191 -0.14 18.19 -4.77
C SER A 191 0.53 16.82 -4.89
N GLY A 192 0.99 16.46 -6.09
CA GLY A 192 1.72 15.22 -6.36
C GLY A 192 3.01 15.10 -5.53
N GLU A 193 3.83 16.15 -5.48
CA GLU A 193 5.07 16.17 -4.68
C GLU A 193 4.80 15.89 -3.19
N VAL A 194 3.76 16.51 -2.61
CA VAL A 194 3.37 16.26 -1.22
C VAL A 194 2.96 14.80 -1.01
N ILE A 195 2.21 14.22 -1.94
CA ILE A 195 1.79 12.82 -1.88
C ILE A 195 2.99 11.88 -1.91
N LEU A 196 3.94 12.14 -2.81
CA LEU A 196 5.16 11.32 -2.95
C LEU A 196 6.03 11.36 -1.68
N GLU A 197 6.17 12.52 -1.04
CA GLU A 197 6.87 12.61 0.25
C GLU A 197 6.18 11.76 1.33
N LEU A 198 4.85 11.77 1.39
CA LEU A 198 4.09 10.96 2.34
C LEU A 198 4.22 9.44 2.09
N LEU A 199 4.48 9.02 0.83
CA LEU A 199 4.71 7.61 0.49
C LEU A 199 6.17 7.19 0.67
N THR A 200 7.14 8.09 0.42
CA THR A 200 8.57 7.78 0.59
C THR A 200 8.97 7.69 2.06
N ARG A 201 8.31 8.40 2.95
CA ARG A 201 8.62 8.35 4.38
C ARG A 201 8.51 6.94 4.99
N PRO A 202 7.40 6.17 4.83
CA PRO A 202 7.32 4.79 5.31
C PRO A 202 8.42 3.89 4.72
N ALA A 203 8.77 4.09 3.44
CA ALA A 203 9.84 3.34 2.79
C ALA A 203 11.21 3.60 3.47
N ARG A 204 11.54 4.86 3.75
CA ARG A 204 12.76 5.25 4.50
C ARG A 204 12.78 4.68 5.93
N GLU A 205 11.61 4.49 6.54
CA GLU A 205 11.45 3.84 7.85
C GLU A 205 11.56 2.30 7.75
N GLY A 206 11.79 1.76 6.54
CA GLY A 206 12.04 0.35 6.28
C GLY A 206 10.79 -0.50 6.05
N LYS A 207 9.63 0.12 5.85
CA LYS A 207 8.41 -0.57 5.39
C LYS A 207 8.52 -0.92 3.91
N THR A 208 7.77 -1.91 3.47
CA THR A 208 7.66 -2.26 2.05
C THR A 208 6.60 -1.40 1.39
N VAL A 209 6.98 -0.57 0.41
CA VAL A 209 6.07 0.24 -0.39
C VAL A 209 6.13 -0.23 -1.83
N VAL A 210 4.99 -0.62 -2.40
CA VAL A 210 4.86 -0.97 -3.83
C VAL A 210 4.00 0.09 -4.50
N LEU A 211 4.59 0.78 -5.46
CA LEU A 211 3.99 1.91 -6.17
C LEU A 211 3.79 1.57 -7.64
N ILE A 212 2.55 1.49 -8.10
CA ILE A 212 2.24 1.46 -9.54
C ILE A 212 2.17 2.89 -10.05
N THR A 213 2.89 3.16 -11.12
CA THR A 213 2.81 4.43 -11.83
C THR A 213 3.18 4.27 -13.30
N HIS A 214 2.67 5.15 -14.15
CA HIS A 214 3.11 5.32 -15.53
C HIS A 214 4.01 6.55 -15.71
N ASP A 215 4.18 7.35 -14.66
CA ASP A 215 5.03 8.54 -14.64
C ASP A 215 6.49 8.14 -14.35
N PRO A 216 7.44 8.42 -15.26
CA PRO A 216 8.84 8.04 -15.09
C PRO A 216 9.52 8.82 -13.96
N ASP A 217 9.12 10.08 -13.69
CA ASP A 217 9.71 10.90 -12.64
C ASP A 217 9.30 10.36 -11.26
N VAL A 218 8.06 9.92 -11.14
CA VAL A 218 7.54 9.26 -9.93
C VAL A 218 8.22 7.91 -9.74
N ALA A 219 8.38 7.12 -10.80
CA ALA A 219 9.05 5.83 -10.75
C ALA A 219 10.51 5.96 -10.30
N ALA A 220 11.22 7.00 -10.74
CA ALA A 220 12.62 7.25 -10.40
C ALA A 220 12.89 7.51 -8.91
N LEU A 221 11.85 7.81 -8.11
CA LEU A 221 11.97 7.99 -6.67
C LEU A 221 12.09 6.67 -5.90
N ALA A 222 11.83 5.54 -6.56
CA ALA A 222 11.86 4.23 -5.92
C ALA A 222 13.28 3.66 -5.83
N ASP A 223 13.53 2.84 -4.80
CA ASP A 223 14.79 2.14 -4.58
C ASP A 223 14.96 0.94 -5.55
N HIS A 224 13.82 0.38 -6.01
CA HIS A 224 13.77 -0.79 -6.89
C HIS A 224 12.75 -0.57 -8.00
N HIS A 225 13.03 -1.12 -9.18
CA HIS A 225 12.18 -0.94 -10.36
C HIS A 225 11.76 -2.27 -10.96
N LEU A 226 10.45 -2.44 -11.15
CA LEU A 226 9.87 -3.55 -11.88
C LEU A 226 9.16 -3.02 -13.13
N ARG A 227 9.38 -3.70 -14.26
CA ARG A 227 8.64 -3.44 -15.49
C ARG A 227 7.69 -4.60 -15.78
N VAL A 228 6.44 -4.27 -16.06
CA VAL A 228 5.44 -5.26 -16.48
C VAL A 228 5.08 -5.01 -17.94
N ARG A 229 5.22 -6.03 -18.77
CA ARG A 229 4.85 -6.01 -20.20
C ARG A 229 4.26 -7.35 -20.60
N ASP A 230 3.05 -7.34 -21.15
CA ASP A 230 2.34 -8.54 -21.63
C ASP A 230 2.30 -9.68 -20.59
N GLY A 231 2.06 -9.30 -19.32
CA GLY A 231 2.03 -10.20 -18.17
C GLY A 231 3.41 -10.67 -17.67
N GLU A 232 4.49 -10.32 -18.33
CA GLU A 232 5.86 -10.61 -17.88
C GLU A 232 6.39 -9.49 -16.98
N VAL A 233 6.97 -9.87 -15.83
CA VAL A 233 7.56 -8.94 -14.86
C VAL A 233 9.07 -9.08 -14.90
N THR A 234 9.78 -7.99 -15.15
CA THR A 234 11.24 -7.92 -15.17
C THR A 234 11.75 -6.94 -14.13
N VAL A 235 12.87 -7.29 -13.48
CA VAL A 235 13.58 -6.39 -12.57
C VAL A 235 14.49 -5.48 -13.40
N GLU A 236 14.28 -4.16 -13.29
CA GLU A 236 15.19 -3.19 -13.92
C GLU A 236 16.31 -2.83 -12.91
N ARG A 237 17.50 -2.63 -13.40
CA ARG A 237 18.69 -2.27 -12.62
C ARG A 237 18.94 -0.78 -12.68
#